data_cfcb8875bdfdfaa502c344c52d7e2c73
#
_entry.id   cfcb8875bdfdfaa502c344c52d7e2c73
#
_cell.length_a   1.000
_cell.length_b   1.000
_cell.length_c   1.000
_cell.angle_alpha   90.00
_cell.angle_beta   90.00
_cell.angle_gamma   90.00
#
_symmetry.space_group_name_H-M   'P 1'
#
loop_
_entity.id
_entity.type
_entity.pdbx_description
1 polymer ?
#
loop_
_entity_poly.entity_id
_entity_poly.type
_entity_poly.pdbx_seq_one_letter_code
_entity_poly.pdbx_strand_id
1 'polypeptide(L)'
;MWALIVDGSINRFFKVPTAFKHPTTGIQYPRNWLNLASDSEKASVGFIEVTYTGSHKDGEYYTNSESSPVYDASAGTVVITKSSTARNVADLKTSKKEAASSNAYNLLQSTDWYVVRKEEIGTAIPSNVTAYRTAVRLVCNSLKTAITNASDLDALAALYSNATGISDPNNFTVDGSSSSVVSTSNNTITKTGHGLSNDEYVMYESGLKTVDGEQVSNDPIGGLVSGQSYPSEDNPSYAV
;
A
#
# COMPACT_ATOMS: atom_id res chain seq x y z
N MET A 1 22.94 2.44 16.76
CA MET A 1 23.19 3.74 17.42
C MET A 1 23.72 3.44 18.82
N TRP A 2 24.72 4.22 19.31
CA TRP A 2 25.33 4.00 20.62
C TRP A 2 25.05 5.17 21.54
N ALA A 3 24.85 4.90 22.83
CA ALA A 3 24.78 5.89 23.90
C ALA A 3 26.04 5.76 24.79
N LEU A 4 26.69 6.87 25.09
CA LEU A 4 27.74 6.92 26.09
C LEU A 4 27.11 7.26 27.46
N ILE A 5 27.27 6.35 28.41
CA ILE A 5 26.79 6.51 29.77
C ILE A 5 27.95 7.03 30.63
N VAL A 6 27.72 8.09 31.37
CA VAL A 6 28.68 8.69 32.31
C VAL A 6 27.91 9.01 33.58
N ASP A 7 28.47 8.60 34.72
CA ASP A 7 27.89 8.84 36.05
C ASP A 7 26.41 8.43 36.15
N GLY A 8 26.07 7.29 35.55
CA GLY A 8 24.70 6.73 35.58
C GLY A 8 23.67 7.44 34.70
N SER A 9 24.12 8.29 33.79
CA SER A 9 23.23 9.04 32.89
C SER A 9 23.74 9.01 31.46
N ILE A 10 22.79 9.16 30.50
CA ILE A 10 23.14 9.29 29.08
C ILE A 10 23.84 10.65 28.88
N ASN A 11 25.11 10.59 28.54
CA ASN A 11 25.90 11.81 28.25
C ASN A 11 25.71 12.22 26.77
N ARG A 12 25.86 11.28 25.84
CA ARG A 12 25.83 11.58 24.40
C ARG A 12 25.40 10.37 23.57
N PHE A 13 24.73 10.66 22.43
CA PHE A 13 24.44 9.68 21.42
C PHE A 13 25.38 9.77 20.23
N PHE A 14 25.72 8.60 19.67
CA PHE A 14 26.53 8.44 18.48
C PHE A 14 25.71 7.71 17.40
N LYS A 15 25.12 8.48 16.50
CA LYS A 15 24.39 7.94 15.32
C LYS A 15 25.37 7.47 14.25
N VAL A 16 26.51 8.14 14.17
CA VAL A 16 27.60 7.83 13.24
C VAL A 16 28.93 7.84 14.01
N PRO A 17 29.93 7.06 13.59
CA PRO A 17 31.24 7.07 14.19
C PRO A 17 31.88 8.46 14.15
N THR A 18 32.22 8.98 15.32
CA THR A 18 32.76 10.33 15.48
C THR A 18 33.89 10.29 16.52
N ALA A 19 34.96 11.02 16.29
CA ALA A 19 36.01 11.17 17.29
C ALA A 19 35.44 11.87 18.53
N PHE A 20 35.86 11.42 19.71
CA PHE A 20 35.38 12.00 20.95
C PHE A 20 36.46 11.94 22.05
N LYS A 21 36.31 12.81 23.03
CA LYS A 21 37.09 12.78 24.29
C LYS A 21 36.12 12.31 25.38
N HIS A 22 36.54 11.26 26.13
CA HIS A 22 35.72 10.77 27.23
C HIS A 22 35.65 11.83 28.35
N PRO A 23 34.46 12.20 28.80
CA PRO A 23 34.30 13.34 29.71
C PRO A 23 35.00 13.15 31.08
N THR A 24 34.97 11.92 31.61
CA THR A 24 35.58 11.63 32.93
C THR A 24 37.05 11.26 32.83
N THR A 25 37.46 10.39 31.92
CA THR A 25 38.83 9.89 31.83
C THR A 25 39.75 10.79 31.02
N GLY A 26 39.21 11.70 30.20
CA GLY A 26 39.96 12.56 29.31
C GLY A 26 40.62 11.85 28.12
N ILE A 27 40.45 10.55 27.95
CA ILE A 27 41.03 9.77 26.87
C ILE A 27 40.35 10.18 25.54
N GLN A 28 41.19 10.37 24.52
CA GLN A 28 40.71 10.66 23.16
C GLN A 28 40.60 9.38 22.36
N TYR A 29 39.43 9.22 21.68
CA TYR A 29 39.11 8.10 20.81
C TYR A 29 39.01 8.58 19.37
N PRO A 30 39.69 7.91 18.41
CA PRO A 30 39.63 8.29 17.00
C PRO A 30 38.23 8.03 16.41
N ARG A 31 37.95 8.67 15.26
CA ARG A 31 36.65 8.61 14.61
C ARG A 31 36.16 7.18 14.34
N ASN A 32 37.06 6.29 13.97
CA ASN A 32 36.75 4.91 13.60
C ASN A 32 36.69 3.93 14.77
N TRP A 33 36.97 4.39 16.01
CA TRP A 33 37.04 3.51 17.17
C TRP A 33 35.76 2.72 17.42
N LEU A 34 34.59 3.37 17.31
CA LEU A 34 33.28 2.68 17.47
C LEU A 34 33.02 1.58 16.46
N ASN A 35 33.66 1.61 15.30
CA ASN A 35 33.54 0.54 14.29
C ASN A 35 34.51 -0.62 14.54
N LEU A 36 35.66 -0.34 15.16
CA LEU A 36 36.74 -1.32 15.33
C LEU A 36 36.74 -1.98 16.69
N ALA A 37 36.28 -1.25 17.72
CA ALA A 37 36.21 -1.77 19.07
C ALA A 37 35.24 -2.93 19.20
N SER A 38 35.64 -3.93 19.98
CA SER A 38 34.72 -5.02 20.37
C SER A 38 33.62 -4.51 21.31
N ASP A 39 32.56 -5.29 21.45
CA ASP A 39 31.47 -4.88 22.36
C ASP A 39 31.90 -4.81 23.81
N SER A 40 32.87 -5.64 24.24
CA SER A 40 33.43 -5.57 25.57
C SER A 40 34.27 -4.29 25.79
N GLU A 41 35.03 -3.84 24.78
CA GLU A 41 35.76 -2.59 24.83
C GLU A 41 34.79 -1.40 24.85
N LYS A 42 33.74 -1.41 24.04
CA LYS A 42 32.71 -0.38 24.08
C LYS A 42 32.04 -0.30 25.45
N ALA A 43 31.65 -1.45 26.00
CA ALA A 43 31.04 -1.52 27.33
C ALA A 43 32.01 -1.00 28.43
N SER A 44 33.33 -1.31 28.37
CA SER A 44 34.31 -0.82 29.33
C SER A 44 34.48 0.71 29.32
N VAL A 45 34.17 1.35 28.19
CA VAL A 45 34.19 2.81 28.04
C VAL A 45 32.81 3.42 28.38
N GLY A 46 31.80 2.61 28.66
CA GLY A 46 30.45 3.06 29.01
C GLY A 46 29.51 3.21 27.83
N PHE A 47 29.86 2.61 26.68
CA PHE A 47 28.91 2.57 25.54
C PHE A 47 27.90 1.45 25.69
N ILE A 48 26.63 1.79 25.43
CA ILE A 48 25.51 0.86 25.37
C ILE A 48 24.86 1.04 24.02
N GLU A 49 24.54 -0.08 23.35
CA GLU A 49 23.76 -0.03 22.13
C GLU A 49 22.33 0.37 22.45
N VAL A 50 21.82 1.33 21.66
CA VAL A 50 20.42 1.77 21.78
C VAL A 50 19.53 0.80 21.02
N THR A 51 18.63 0.16 21.73
CA THR A 51 17.65 -0.76 21.18
C THR A 51 16.29 -0.09 21.02
N TYR A 52 15.47 -0.64 20.15
CA TYR A 52 14.10 -0.20 19.94
C TYR A 52 13.13 -1.28 20.40
N THR A 53 12.08 -0.86 21.08
CA THR A 53 10.95 -1.73 21.45
C THR A 53 9.66 -1.24 20.81
N GLY A 54 8.71 -2.15 20.61
CA GLY A 54 7.46 -1.85 19.91
C GLY A 54 7.65 -1.70 18.40
N SER A 55 6.58 -1.37 17.72
CA SER A 55 6.54 -1.15 16.28
C SER A 55 5.65 0.04 15.94
N HIS A 56 5.95 0.70 14.83
CA HIS A 56 5.04 1.68 14.26
C HIS A 56 3.94 0.95 13.48
N LYS A 57 2.72 1.47 13.57
CA LYS A 57 1.59 1.09 12.73
C LYS A 57 1.54 1.94 11.47
N ASP A 58 0.61 1.63 10.55
CA ASP A 58 0.42 2.38 9.31
C ASP A 58 0.16 3.88 9.60
N GLY A 59 1.01 4.74 9.05
CA GLY A 59 0.95 6.19 9.25
C GLY A 59 -0.29 6.86 8.66
N GLU A 60 -1.04 6.18 7.80
CA GLU A 60 -2.32 6.68 7.32
C GLU A 60 -3.36 6.71 8.44
N TYR A 61 -3.36 5.68 9.30
CA TYR A 61 -4.34 5.49 10.36
C TYR A 61 -3.84 5.89 11.74
N TYR A 62 -2.53 5.94 11.93
CA TYR A 62 -1.90 6.20 13.23
C TYR A 62 -0.87 7.32 13.14
N THR A 63 -0.76 8.09 14.21
CA THR A 63 0.37 8.99 14.43
C THR A 63 1.45 8.21 15.16
N ASN A 64 2.58 8.02 14.51
CA ASN A 64 3.71 7.28 15.05
C ASN A 64 4.65 8.23 15.82
N SER A 65 5.15 7.78 16.97
CA SER A 65 6.10 8.51 17.79
C SER A 65 7.13 7.59 18.41
N GLU A 66 8.25 8.15 18.80
CA GLU A 66 9.31 7.49 19.55
C GLU A 66 9.51 8.22 20.88
N SER A 67 9.69 7.47 21.96
CA SER A 67 10.03 8.05 23.24
C SER A 67 11.43 8.67 23.22
N SER A 68 11.72 9.56 24.16
CA SER A 68 13.11 9.83 24.50
C SER A 68 13.82 8.54 24.92
N PRO A 69 15.11 8.37 24.61
CA PRO A 69 15.86 7.20 25.06
C PRO A 69 15.89 7.13 26.59
N VAL A 70 15.60 5.96 27.15
CA VAL A 70 15.61 5.69 28.58
C VAL A 70 16.75 4.74 28.90
N TYR A 71 17.61 5.14 29.83
CA TYR A 71 18.67 4.29 30.39
C TYR A 71 18.13 3.57 31.63
N ASP A 72 18.17 2.24 31.61
CA ASP A 72 17.95 1.39 32.79
C ASP A 72 19.28 0.89 33.30
N ALA A 73 19.71 1.45 34.43
CA ALA A 73 21.00 1.09 35.07
C ALA A 73 20.98 -0.34 35.63
N SER A 74 19.84 -0.86 36.02
CA SER A 74 19.70 -2.22 36.56
C SER A 74 19.82 -3.29 35.48
N ALA A 75 19.28 -3.01 34.32
CA ALA A 75 19.36 -3.88 33.15
C ALA A 75 20.58 -3.60 32.25
N GLY A 76 21.26 -2.46 32.43
CA GLY A 76 22.36 -2.03 31.57
C GLY A 76 21.93 -1.79 30.12
N THR A 77 20.74 -1.27 29.91
CA THR A 77 20.14 -1.09 28.55
C THR A 77 19.72 0.35 28.31
N VAL A 78 19.79 0.77 27.05
CA VAL A 78 19.18 2.01 26.57
C VAL A 78 18.12 1.69 25.55
N VAL A 79 16.88 2.09 25.82
CA VAL A 79 15.71 1.72 25.03
C VAL A 79 14.97 2.95 24.53
N ILE A 80 14.58 2.92 23.26
CA ILE A 80 13.61 3.83 22.65
C ILE A 80 12.34 3.03 22.38
N THR A 81 11.20 3.49 22.90
CA THR A 81 9.92 2.84 22.66
C THR A 81 9.21 3.49 21.48
N LYS A 82 8.88 2.68 20.47
CA LYS A 82 8.01 3.07 19.37
C LYS A 82 6.57 2.91 19.80
N SER A 83 5.77 3.93 19.54
CA SER A 83 4.34 3.93 19.84
C SER A 83 3.52 4.48 18.67
N SER A 84 2.25 4.14 18.66
CA SER A 84 1.31 4.59 17.64
C SER A 84 0.01 4.99 18.31
N THR A 85 -0.41 6.23 18.09
CA THR A 85 -1.68 6.77 18.59
C THR A 85 -2.69 6.80 17.45
N ALA A 86 -3.86 6.22 17.64
CA ALA A 86 -4.92 6.21 16.66
C ALA A 86 -5.34 7.63 16.28
N ARG A 87 -5.51 7.89 14.98
CA ARG A 87 -6.13 9.12 14.48
C ARG A 87 -7.64 9.09 14.75
N ASN A 88 -8.28 10.23 14.59
CA ASN A 88 -9.73 10.32 14.74
C ASN A 88 -10.45 9.48 13.66
N VAL A 89 -11.17 8.45 14.07
CA VAL A 89 -11.88 7.53 13.18
C VAL A 89 -12.96 8.25 12.36
N ALA A 90 -13.66 9.21 12.97
CA ALA A 90 -14.76 9.93 12.30
C ALA A 90 -14.21 10.81 11.14
N ASP A 91 -13.09 11.49 11.37
CA ASP A 91 -12.44 12.34 10.35
C ASP A 91 -11.90 11.46 9.20
N LEU A 92 -11.28 10.33 9.53
CA LEU A 92 -10.80 9.38 8.54
C LEU A 92 -11.95 8.79 7.71
N LYS A 93 -13.06 8.40 8.34
CA LYS A 93 -14.25 7.93 7.62
C LYS A 93 -14.79 8.99 6.67
N THR A 94 -14.81 10.23 7.09
CA THR A 94 -15.25 11.35 6.23
C THR A 94 -14.34 11.49 5.02
N SER A 95 -13.02 11.60 5.24
CA SER A 95 -12.02 11.71 4.18
C SER A 95 -12.07 10.53 3.20
N LYS A 96 -12.20 9.29 3.72
CA LYS A 96 -12.31 8.09 2.88
C LYS A 96 -13.58 8.07 2.03
N LYS A 97 -14.72 8.53 2.54
CA LYS A 97 -15.96 8.66 1.76
C LYS A 97 -15.87 9.73 0.68
N GLU A 98 -15.19 10.83 0.96
CA GLU A 98 -14.91 11.88 -0.02
C GLU A 98 -14.00 11.36 -1.14
N ALA A 99 -12.93 10.63 -0.79
CA ALA A 99 -12.06 9.99 -1.76
C ALA A 99 -12.84 8.99 -2.64
N ALA A 100 -13.70 8.16 -2.05
CA ALA A 100 -14.57 7.25 -2.78
C ALA A 100 -15.50 8.00 -3.77
N SER A 101 -16.04 9.13 -3.36
CA SER A 101 -16.90 9.97 -4.24
C SER A 101 -16.12 10.56 -5.39
N SER A 102 -14.90 11.07 -5.12
CA SER A 102 -14.01 11.66 -6.13
C SER A 102 -13.59 10.62 -7.16
N ASN A 103 -13.26 9.41 -6.72
CA ASN A 103 -12.91 8.31 -7.63
C ASN A 103 -14.10 7.94 -8.53
N ALA A 104 -15.31 7.80 -7.95
CA ALA A 104 -16.51 7.53 -8.74
C ALA A 104 -16.80 8.64 -9.75
N TYR A 105 -16.63 9.90 -9.35
CA TYR A 105 -16.77 11.04 -10.25
C TYR A 105 -15.80 10.96 -11.44
N ASN A 106 -14.53 10.71 -11.16
CA ASN A 106 -13.50 10.59 -12.20
C ASN A 106 -13.82 9.47 -13.21
N LEU A 107 -14.31 8.32 -12.74
CA LEU A 107 -14.74 7.22 -13.60
C LEU A 107 -15.96 7.56 -14.45
N LEU A 108 -16.91 8.33 -13.91
CA LEU A 108 -18.14 8.70 -14.62
C LEU A 108 -17.95 9.82 -15.63
N GLN A 109 -16.94 10.67 -15.44
CA GLN A 109 -16.74 11.90 -16.20
C GLN A 109 -16.64 11.64 -17.71
N SER A 110 -15.95 10.60 -18.13
CA SER A 110 -15.78 10.23 -19.55
C SER A 110 -17.10 9.90 -20.25
N THR A 111 -18.13 9.55 -19.49
CA THR A 111 -19.45 9.14 -19.98
C THR A 111 -20.55 10.20 -19.73
N ASP A 112 -20.24 11.33 -19.11
CA ASP A 112 -21.24 12.38 -18.78
C ASP A 112 -21.86 13.02 -20.02
N TRP A 113 -21.10 13.12 -21.11
CA TRP A 113 -21.61 13.67 -22.37
C TRP A 113 -22.78 12.85 -22.94
N TYR A 114 -22.87 11.53 -22.67
CA TYR A 114 -24.04 10.74 -23.07
C TYR A 114 -25.32 11.19 -22.37
N VAL A 115 -25.18 11.59 -21.09
CA VAL A 115 -26.33 12.09 -20.31
C VAL A 115 -26.79 13.43 -20.86
N VAL A 116 -25.83 14.34 -21.11
CA VAL A 116 -26.13 15.66 -21.69
C VAL A 116 -26.80 15.50 -23.05
N ARG A 117 -26.24 14.66 -23.94
CA ARG A 117 -26.82 14.39 -25.26
C ARG A 117 -28.26 13.85 -25.18
N LYS A 118 -28.52 12.96 -24.22
CA LYS A 118 -29.88 12.44 -24.01
C LYS A 118 -30.86 13.55 -23.65
N GLU A 119 -30.46 14.46 -22.74
CA GLU A 119 -31.34 15.56 -22.31
C GLU A 119 -31.53 16.63 -23.39
N GLU A 120 -30.51 16.92 -24.19
CA GLU A 120 -30.58 17.98 -25.22
C GLU A 120 -31.33 17.53 -26.49
N ILE A 121 -31.08 16.34 -26.98
CA ILE A 121 -31.56 15.88 -28.29
C ILE A 121 -32.31 14.54 -28.23
N GLY A 122 -32.57 13.98 -27.04
CA GLY A 122 -33.36 12.77 -26.87
C GLY A 122 -32.64 11.46 -27.26
N THR A 123 -31.37 11.50 -27.64
CA THR A 123 -30.63 10.30 -28.04
C THR A 123 -30.40 9.39 -26.84
N ALA A 124 -30.88 8.13 -26.94
CA ALA A 124 -30.73 7.16 -25.84
C ALA A 124 -29.26 6.90 -25.48
N ILE A 125 -28.98 6.71 -24.18
CA ILE A 125 -27.68 6.27 -23.72
C ILE A 125 -27.51 4.80 -24.07
N PRO A 126 -26.38 4.38 -24.65
CA PRO A 126 -26.11 2.96 -24.92
C PRO A 126 -26.23 2.11 -23.63
N SER A 127 -26.72 0.89 -23.79
CA SER A 127 -26.99 0.01 -22.64
C SER A 127 -25.75 -0.34 -21.83
N ASN A 128 -24.59 -0.56 -22.48
CA ASN A 128 -23.30 -0.78 -21.85
C ASN A 128 -22.85 0.43 -21.00
N VAL A 129 -23.01 1.66 -21.53
CA VAL A 129 -22.72 2.88 -20.77
C VAL A 129 -23.62 3.01 -19.54
N THR A 130 -24.91 2.67 -19.68
CA THR A 130 -25.86 2.67 -18.55
C THR A 130 -25.45 1.63 -17.51
N ALA A 131 -25.07 0.42 -17.92
CA ALA A 131 -24.60 -0.64 -17.05
C ALA A 131 -23.33 -0.23 -16.30
N TYR A 132 -22.32 0.28 -17.01
CA TYR A 132 -21.09 0.81 -16.43
C TYR A 132 -21.35 1.88 -15.36
N ARG A 133 -22.12 2.91 -15.70
CA ARG A 133 -22.47 4.00 -14.77
C ARG A 133 -23.21 3.49 -13.53
N THR A 134 -24.06 2.48 -13.68
CA THR A 134 -24.77 1.84 -12.58
C THR A 134 -23.80 1.06 -11.68
N ALA A 135 -22.88 0.30 -12.26
CA ALA A 135 -21.86 -0.45 -11.54
C ALA A 135 -20.95 0.46 -10.73
N VAL A 136 -20.42 1.56 -11.32
CA VAL A 136 -19.60 2.55 -10.61
C VAL A 136 -20.33 3.12 -9.39
N ARG A 137 -21.60 3.50 -9.54
CA ARG A 137 -22.40 4.03 -8.43
C ARG A 137 -22.66 2.99 -7.34
N LEU A 138 -22.93 1.74 -7.72
CA LEU A 138 -23.16 0.66 -6.79
C LEU A 138 -21.92 0.38 -5.94
N VAL A 139 -20.74 0.26 -6.57
CA VAL A 139 -19.47 0.04 -5.87
C VAL A 139 -19.17 1.21 -4.93
N CYS A 140 -19.35 2.46 -5.39
CA CYS A 140 -19.17 3.64 -4.54
C CYS A 140 -20.06 3.62 -3.31
N ASN A 141 -21.35 3.31 -3.46
CA ASN A 141 -22.30 3.26 -2.36
C ASN A 141 -21.99 2.13 -1.39
N SER A 142 -21.62 0.95 -1.90
CA SER A 142 -21.22 -0.20 -1.09
C SER A 142 -19.99 0.11 -0.26
N LEU A 143 -18.95 0.73 -0.85
CA LEU A 143 -17.75 1.14 -0.14
C LEU A 143 -18.06 2.18 0.94
N LYS A 144 -18.86 3.21 0.64
CA LYS A 144 -19.28 4.21 1.63
C LYS A 144 -20.05 3.60 2.80
N THR A 145 -20.88 2.60 2.52
CA THR A 145 -21.60 1.84 3.55
C THR A 145 -20.63 1.03 4.41
N ALA A 146 -19.67 0.33 3.79
CA ALA A 146 -18.64 -0.41 4.52
C ALA A 146 -17.80 0.52 5.42
N ILE A 147 -17.37 1.68 4.91
CA ILE A 147 -16.66 2.70 5.69
C ILE A 147 -17.51 3.17 6.88
N THR A 148 -18.83 3.39 6.68
CA THR A 148 -19.73 3.82 7.75
C THR A 148 -19.82 2.78 8.86
N ASN A 149 -19.91 1.50 8.48
CA ASN A 149 -20.11 0.37 9.38
C ASN A 149 -18.83 -0.15 10.02
N ALA A 150 -17.64 0.29 9.58
CA ALA A 150 -16.39 -0.08 10.25
C ALA A 150 -16.47 0.30 11.73
N SER A 151 -16.25 -0.66 12.65
CA SER A 151 -16.41 -0.45 14.10
C SER A 151 -15.32 0.45 14.68
N ASP A 152 -14.11 0.31 14.13
CA ASP A 152 -12.91 0.94 14.65
C ASP A 152 -11.90 1.20 13.50
N LEU A 153 -10.71 1.63 13.88
CA LEU A 153 -9.66 2.00 12.95
C LEU A 153 -9.07 0.79 12.21
N ASP A 154 -8.93 -0.33 12.89
CA ASP A 154 -8.37 -1.55 12.31
C ASP A 154 -9.38 -2.15 11.30
N ALA A 155 -10.68 -2.11 11.61
CA ALA A 155 -11.74 -2.48 10.68
C ALA A 155 -11.78 -1.54 9.44
N LEU A 156 -11.56 -0.24 9.64
CA LEU A 156 -11.47 0.71 8.53
C LEU A 156 -10.24 0.44 7.65
N ALA A 157 -9.09 0.17 8.25
CA ALA A 157 -7.86 -0.17 7.54
C ALA A 157 -7.99 -1.47 6.74
N ALA A 158 -8.68 -2.47 7.31
CA ALA A 158 -8.91 -3.76 6.65
C ALA A 158 -9.71 -3.64 5.35
N LEU A 159 -10.58 -2.63 5.20
CA LEU A 159 -11.29 -2.38 3.94
C LEU A 159 -10.35 -2.03 2.78
N TYR A 160 -9.15 -1.52 3.09
CA TYR A 160 -8.18 -1.06 2.10
C TYR A 160 -6.95 -1.97 1.97
N SER A 161 -6.74 -2.89 2.90
CA SER A 161 -5.64 -3.87 2.84
C SER A 161 -5.87 -4.96 1.79
N ASN A 162 -7.14 -5.28 1.50
CA ASN A 162 -7.56 -6.31 0.54
C ASN A 162 -8.41 -5.74 -0.61
N ALA A 163 -8.71 -4.45 -0.58
CA ALA A 163 -9.53 -3.80 -1.58
C ALA A 163 -8.78 -2.61 -2.15
N THR A 164 -8.51 -2.72 -3.36
CA THR A 164 -8.48 -1.58 -4.24
C THR A 164 -9.71 -0.74 -3.98
N GLY A 165 -9.58 0.57 -3.90
CA GLY A 165 -10.70 1.52 -3.86
C GLY A 165 -11.74 1.23 -4.96
N ILE A 166 -12.58 2.20 -5.31
CA ILE A 166 -13.48 2.03 -6.45
C ILE A 166 -12.62 1.77 -7.68
N SER A 167 -12.58 0.52 -8.12
CA SER A 167 -11.97 0.14 -9.38
C SER A 167 -12.96 0.42 -10.51
N ASP A 168 -12.45 0.74 -11.68
CA ASP A 168 -13.23 0.73 -12.91
C ASP A 168 -13.87 -0.67 -13.04
N PRO A 169 -15.20 -0.79 -13.16
CA PRO A 169 -15.85 -2.09 -13.30
C PRO A 169 -15.45 -2.84 -14.58
N ASN A 170 -14.85 -2.14 -15.56
CA ASN A 170 -14.24 -2.75 -16.75
C ASN A 170 -12.80 -3.20 -16.51
N ASN A 171 -12.19 -2.79 -15.39
CA ASN A 171 -10.87 -3.26 -14.98
C ASN A 171 -11.04 -4.49 -14.09
N PHE A 172 -10.81 -5.66 -14.62
CA PHE A 172 -10.93 -6.94 -13.94
C PHE A 172 -9.61 -7.72 -14.02
N THR A 173 -9.34 -8.50 -12.98
CA THR A 173 -8.22 -9.45 -12.99
C THR A 173 -8.71 -10.84 -13.32
N VAL A 174 -7.92 -11.58 -14.05
CA VAL A 174 -8.12 -13.00 -14.32
C VAL A 174 -6.97 -13.81 -13.72
N ASP A 175 -7.28 -14.97 -13.16
CA ASP A 175 -6.27 -15.93 -12.72
C ASP A 175 -5.80 -16.72 -13.93
N GLY A 176 -4.67 -16.34 -14.50
CA GLY A 176 -4.08 -16.98 -15.67
C GLY A 176 -3.62 -18.43 -15.43
N SER A 177 -3.52 -18.87 -14.16
CA SER A 177 -3.19 -20.26 -13.81
C SER A 177 -4.41 -21.18 -13.81
N SER A 178 -5.62 -20.62 -13.82
CA SER A 178 -6.87 -21.38 -13.78
C SER A 178 -7.31 -21.84 -15.18
N SER A 179 -7.37 -23.13 -15.39
CA SER A 179 -7.86 -23.73 -16.65
C SER A 179 -9.35 -23.44 -16.95
N SER A 180 -10.11 -22.99 -15.94
CA SER A 180 -11.50 -22.55 -16.12
C SER A 180 -11.58 -21.08 -16.60
N VAL A 181 -10.50 -20.32 -16.46
CA VAL A 181 -10.41 -18.92 -16.87
C VAL A 181 -9.64 -18.79 -18.18
N VAL A 182 -8.51 -19.50 -18.30
CA VAL A 182 -7.69 -19.50 -19.52
C VAL A 182 -7.73 -20.87 -20.18
N SER A 183 -8.24 -20.94 -21.42
CA SER A 183 -8.25 -22.16 -22.21
C SER A 183 -7.23 -22.04 -23.34
N THR A 184 -6.15 -22.83 -23.24
CA THR A 184 -5.15 -22.93 -24.30
C THR A 184 -5.61 -23.73 -25.51
N SER A 185 -6.60 -24.60 -25.34
CA SER A 185 -7.18 -25.39 -26.45
C SER A 185 -8.08 -24.57 -27.35
N ASN A 186 -8.76 -23.59 -26.80
CA ASN A 186 -9.66 -22.70 -27.53
C ASN A 186 -9.09 -21.28 -27.68
N ASN A 187 -7.90 -21.05 -27.07
CA ASN A 187 -7.28 -19.74 -26.98
C ASN A 187 -8.21 -18.65 -26.43
N THR A 188 -8.92 -18.91 -25.35
CA THR A 188 -9.90 -17.99 -24.78
C THR A 188 -9.59 -17.65 -23.34
N ILE A 189 -9.92 -16.42 -22.94
CA ILE A 189 -9.99 -16.00 -21.54
C ILE A 189 -11.45 -15.76 -21.20
N THR A 190 -11.95 -16.45 -20.18
CA THR A 190 -13.35 -16.36 -19.75
C THR A 190 -13.45 -15.60 -18.43
N LYS A 191 -14.27 -14.56 -18.40
CA LYS A 191 -14.59 -13.81 -17.18
C LYS A 191 -16.09 -13.50 -17.17
N THR A 192 -16.83 -14.20 -16.34
CA THR A 192 -18.27 -13.95 -16.17
C THR A 192 -18.51 -12.56 -15.59
N GLY A 193 -19.41 -11.81 -16.18
CA GLY A 193 -19.82 -10.49 -15.68
C GLY A 193 -18.78 -9.39 -15.94
N HIS A 194 -17.93 -9.52 -16.95
CA HIS A 194 -16.95 -8.51 -17.33
C HIS A 194 -17.57 -7.20 -17.87
N GLY A 195 -18.84 -7.22 -18.31
CA GLY A 195 -19.56 -6.01 -18.76
C GLY A 195 -19.17 -5.47 -20.13
N LEU A 196 -18.26 -6.14 -20.85
CA LEU A 196 -17.82 -5.73 -22.17
C LEU A 196 -18.83 -6.18 -23.25
N SER A 197 -19.00 -5.37 -24.28
CA SER A 197 -19.72 -5.70 -25.49
C SER A 197 -18.76 -6.23 -26.56
N ASN A 198 -19.32 -6.87 -27.62
CA ASN A 198 -18.52 -7.26 -28.78
C ASN A 198 -17.79 -6.06 -29.38
N ASP A 199 -16.58 -6.29 -29.86
CA ASP A 199 -15.71 -5.29 -30.48
C ASP A 199 -15.20 -4.19 -29.53
N GLU A 200 -15.44 -4.27 -28.21
CA GLU A 200 -14.72 -3.42 -27.24
C GLU A 200 -13.29 -3.91 -27.06
N TYR A 201 -12.38 -2.98 -26.90
CA TYR A 201 -10.96 -3.30 -26.68
C TYR A 201 -10.64 -3.43 -25.21
N VAL A 202 -9.94 -4.48 -24.86
CA VAL A 202 -9.33 -4.67 -23.53
C VAL A 202 -7.82 -4.49 -23.62
N MET A 203 -7.27 -3.71 -22.70
CA MET A 203 -5.82 -3.63 -22.53
C MET A 203 -5.39 -4.72 -21.55
N TYR A 204 -4.48 -5.57 -22.02
CA TYR A 204 -3.89 -6.58 -21.16
C TYR A 204 -2.72 -5.98 -20.37
N GLU A 205 -2.75 -6.17 -19.06
CA GLU A 205 -1.62 -5.88 -18.19
C GLU A 205 -1.22 -7.13 -17.42
N SER A 206 0.02 -7.59 -17.59
CA SER A 206 0.56 -8.66 -16.75
C SER A 206 0.71 -8.12 -15.32
N GLY A 207 0.18 -8.84 -14.33
CA GLY A 207 0.36 -8.49 -12.93
C GLY A 207 1.83 -8.50 -12.52
N LEU A 208 2.09 -8.13 -11.27
CA LEU A 208 3.43 -8.19 -10.67
C LEU A 208 3.57 -9.47 -9.84
N LYS A 209 4.75 -10.08 -9.87
CA LYS A 209 5.16 -11.15 -8.96
C LYS A 209 6.40 -10.71 -8.19
N THR A 210 6.60 -11.26 -7.00
CA THR A 210 7.82 -11.03 -6.22
C THR A 210 8.80 -12.17 -6.49
N VAL A 211 9.99 -11.83 -6.96
CA VAL A 211 11.10 -12.76 -7.15
C VAL A 211 12.29 -12.21 -6.37
N ASP A 212 12.82 -12.99 -5.44
CA ASP A 212 13.96 -12.63 -4.58
C ASP A 212 13.78 -11.28 -3.82
N GLY A 213 12.52 -10.93 -3.50
CA GLY A 213 12.16 -9.68 -2.82
C GLY A 213 11.93 -8.48 -3.74
N GLU A 214 12.13 -8.60 -5.03
CA GLU A 214 11.85 -7.56 -6.03
C GLU A 214 10.51 -7.81 -6.75
N GLN A 215 9.80 -6.72 -7.06
CA GLN A 215 8.59 -6.76 -7.86
C GLN A 215 8.96 -6.80 -9.35
N VAL A 216 8.62 -7.89 -10.01
CA VAL A 216 8.83 -8.06 -11.46
C VAL A 216 7.49 -8.33 -12.15
N SER A 217 7.39 -8.03 -13.44
CA SER A 217 6.21 -8.40 -14.21
C SER A 217 6.00 -9.91 -14.21
N ASN A 218 4.76 -10.35 -14.07
CA ASN A 218 4.40 -11.74 -14.32
C ASN A 218 4.74 -12.12 -15.77
N ASP A 219 5.02 -13.39 -15.99
CA ASP A 219 5.11 -13.91 -17.33
C ASP A 219 3.77 -13.67 -18.04
N PRO A 220 3.78 -13.16 -19.27
CA PRO A 220 2.54 -12.90 -19.98
C PRO A 220 1.79 -14.21 -20.25
N ILE A 221 0.46 -14.16 -20.21
CA ILE A 221 -0.37 -15.26 -20.73
C ILE A 221 0.00 -15.42 -22.20
N GLY A 222 0.25 -16.65 -22.64
CA GLY A 222 0.81 -16.95 -23.94
C GLY A 222 0.18 -16.15 -25.09
N GLY A 223 1.00 -15.45 -25.85
CA GLY A 223 0.58 -14.61 -26.96
C GLY A 223 0.12 -13.19 -26.63
N LEU A 224 -0.19 -12.87 -25.35
CA LEU A 224 -0.57 -11.52 -24.95
C LEU A 224 0.65 -10.68 -24.59
N VAL A 225 0.63 -9.41 -24.95
CA VAL A 225 1.70 -8.44 -24.63
C VAL A 225 1.15 -7.41 -23.64
N SER A 226 1.83 -7.23 -22.52
CA SER A 226 1.43 -6.25 -21.49
C SER A 226 1.38 -4.83 -22.08
N GLY A 227 0.32 -4.10 -21.79
CA GLY A 227 0.08 -2.76 -22.32
C GLY A 227 -0.53 -2.71 -23.72
N GLN A 228 -0.81 -3.86 -24.33
CA GLN A 228 -1.47 -3.92 -25.65
C GLN A 228 -2.99 -4.14 -25.50
N SER A 229 -3.75 -3.50 -26.38
CA SER A 229 -5.20 -3.65 -26.43
C SER A 229 -5.62 -4.77 -27.38
N TYR A 230 -6.57 -5.56 -26.97
CA TYR A 230 -7.15 -6.67 -27.74
C TYR A 230 -8.67 -6.49 -27.84
N PRO A 231 -9.29 -6.82 -29.00
CA PRO A 231 -10.74 -6.79 -29.13
C PRO A 231 -11.40 -7.86 -28.27
N SER A 232 -12.52 -7.52 -27.64
CA SER A 232 -13.38 -8.48 -26.96
C SER A 232 -14.44 -9.00 -27.93
N GLU A 233 -14.70 -10.28 -27.90
CA GLU A 233 -15.78 -10.90 -28.68
C GLU A 233 -16.58 -11.88 -27.82
N ASP A 234 -17.90 -11.87 -27.99
CA ASP A 234 -18.79 -12.87 -27.36
C ASP A 234 -18.69 -14.25 -28.09
N ASN A 235 -17.95 -14.31 -29.19
CA ASN A 235 -17.77 -15.54 -29.95
C ASN A 235 -16.35 -16.10 -29.67
N PRO A 236 -16.24 -17.36 -29.17
CA PRO A 236 -14.98 -17.97 -28.76
C PRO A 236 -13.96 -18.24 -29.89
N SER A 237 -14.14 -17.68 -31.06
CA SER A 237 -13.31 -17.95 -32.23
C SER A 237 -12.13 -16.99 -32.43
N TYR A 238 -11.95 -16.00 -31.57
CA TYR A 238 -10.75 -15.14 -31.59
C TYR A 238 -9.89 -15.35 -30.37
N ALA A 239 -9.00 -16.12 -30.66
CA ALA A 239 -7.84 -16.42 -29.92
C ALA A 239 -6.70 -15.54 -30.36
N VAL A 240 -5.93 -15.08 -29.42
CA VAL A 240 -4.58 -14.61 -29.64
C VAL A 240 -3.68 -15.81 -29.96
#